data_9e1ba836c722194b1a400beab0e30c3c
#
_entry.id   9e1ba836c722194b1a400beab0e30c3c
#
_cell.length_a   1.000
_cell.length_b   1.000
_cell.length_c   1.000
_cell.angle_alpha   90.00
_cell.angle_beta   90.00
_cell.angle_gamma   90.00
#
_symmetry.space_group_name_H-M   'P 1'
#
loop_
_entity.id
_entity.type
_entity.pdbx_description
1 polymer ?
#
loop_
_entity_poly.entity_id
_entity_poly.type
_entity_poly.pdbx_seq_one_letter_code
_entity_poly.pdbx_strand_id
1 'polypeptide(L)' 'MTAPKGVSFPTAISPKYAKETPGKGRMHTCVDAYHQNKDANTLNGLKWIQKGGGFYSLCNAKLKT' A
#
# COMPACT_ATOMS: atom_id res chain seq x y z
N MET A 1 -9.25 -6.17 9.37
CA MET A 1 -7.88 -5.75 9.70
C MET A 1 -7.82 -4.23 9.79
N THR A 2 -7.15 -3.75 10.81
CA THR A 2 -6.97 -2.30 10.98
C THR A 2 -5.49 -1.96 10.79
N ALA A 3 -5.24 -0.85 10.08
CA ALA A 3 -3.88 -0.36 9.92
C ALA A 3 -3.43 0.40 11.16
N PRO A 4 -2.13 0.38 11.48
CA PRO A 4 -1.61 1.22 12.56
C PRO A 4 -1.89 2.70 12.27
N LYS A 5 -1.99 3.49 13.33
CA LYS A 5 -2.18 4.93 13.20
C LYS A 5 -0.98 5.56 12.51
N GLY A 6 -1.22 6.52 11.65
CA GLY A 6 -0.16 7.25 10.96
C GLY A 6 0.26 6.66 9.63
N VAL A 7 -0.13 5.42 9.33
CA VAL A 7 0.17 4.80 8.05
C VAL A 7 -0.72 5.43 6.98
N SER A 8 -0.11 5.88 5.89
CA SER A 8 -0.82 6.50 4.79
C SER A 8 -0.98 5.49 3.66
N PHE A 9 -2.20 5.34 3.14
CA PHE A 9 -2.50 4.44 2.03
C PHE A 9 -3.00 5.25 0.83
N PRO A 10 -2.64 4.82 -0.40
CA PRO A 10 -3.18 5.49 -1.59
C PRO A 10 -4.67 5.18 -1.73
N THR A 11 -5.40 6.10 -2.34
CA THR A 11 -6.85 5.93 -2.57
C THR A 11 -7.15 5.52 -4.00
N ALA A 12 -6.16 5.54 -4.89
CA ALA A 12 -6.32 5.16 -6.29
C ALA A 12 -4.97 4.74 -6.85
N ILE A 13 -5.02 3.99 -7.95
CA ILE A 13 -3.80 3.58 -8.65
C ILE A 13 -3.10 4.83 -9.19
N SER A 14 -1.77 4.90 -8.97
CA SER A 14 -0.99 6.04 -9.43
C SER A 14 -1.09 6.19 -10.96
N PRO A 15 -1.25 7.42 -11.48
CA PRO A 15 -1.32 7.64 -12.93
C PRO A 15 -0.15 7.07 -13.72
N LYS A 16 1.03 6.99 -13.14
CA LYS A 16 2.20 6.44 -13.83
C LYS A 16 2.09 4.94 -14.09
N TYR A 17 1.15 4.26 -13.42
CA TYR A 17 0.89 2.84 -13.62
C TYR A 17 -0.46 2.59 -14.29
N ALA A 18 -1.11 3.62 -14.82
CA ALA A 18 -2.45 3.52 -15.39
C ALA A 18 -2.50 2.61 -16.63
N LYS A 19 -1.37 2.46 -17.32
CA LYS A 19 -1.31 1.61 -18.52
C LYS A 19 -1.04 0.15 -18.22
N GLU A 20 -0.73 -0.18 -16.97
CA GLU A 20 -0.51 -1.56 -16.55
C GLU A 20 -1.83 -2.25 -16.26
N THR A 21 -1.80 -3.59 -16.17
CA THR A 21 -2.98 -4.31 -15.73
C THR A 21 -3.36 -3.84 -14.32
N PRO A 22 -4.65 -3.91 -13.96
CA PRO A 22 -5.07 -3.42 -12.63
C PRO A 22 -4.31 -4.06 -11.47
N GLY A 23 -4.03 -5.36 -11.55
CA GLY A 23 -3.28 -6.04 -10.50
C GLY A 23 -1.87 -5.52 -10.34
N LYS A 24 -1.17 -5.30 -11.45
CA LYS A 24 0.18 -4.74 -11.41
C LYS A 24 0.19 -3.30 -10.97
N GLY A 25 -0.78 -2.52 -11.45
CA GLY A 25 -0.90 -1.12 -11.04
C GLY A 25 -1.12 -0.98 -9.55
N ARG A 26 -1.97 -1.82 -8.97
CA ARG A 26 -2.19 -1.83 -7.52
C ARG A 26 -0.91 -2.18 -6.77
N MET A 27 -0.22 -3.23 -7.22
CA MET A 27 1.01 -3.66 -6.58
C MET A 27 2.07 -2.55 -6.59
N HIS A 28 2.30 -1.94 -7.75
CA HIS A 28 3.30 -0.89 -7.88
C HIS A 28 2.94 0.36 -7.08
N THR A 29 1.65 0.72 -7.07
CA THR A 29 1.17 1.86 -6.27
C THR A 29 1.39 1.58 -4.79
N CYS A 30 1.14 0.35 -4.35
CA CYS A 30 1.34 -0.02 -2.96
C CYS A 30 2.82 -0.06 -2.58
N VAL A 31 3.69 -0.51 -3.49
CA VAL A 31 5.14 -0.49 -3.27
C VAL A 31 5.62 0.95 -3.04
N ASP A 32 5.18 1.87 -3.90
CA ASP A 32 5.56 3.28 -3.76
C ASP A 32 5.07 3.85 -2.42
N ALA A 33 3.83 3.54 -2.06
CA ALA A 33 3.26 4.02 -0.80
C ALA A 33 4.01 3.44 0.41
N TYR A 34 4.42 2.17 0.32
CA TYR A 34 5.21 1.55 1.36
C TYR A 34 6.53 2.28 1.57
N HIS A 35 7.24 2.58 0.47
CA HIS A 35 8.51 3.31 0.54
C HIS A 35 8.33 4.70 1.11
N GLN A 36 7.25 5.39 0.72
CA GLN A 36 6.95 6.71 1.26
C GLN A 36 6.74 6.68 2.77
N ASN A 37 5.98 5.70 3.25
CA ASN A 37 5.74 5.55 4.68
C ASN A 37 7.02 5.18 5.42
N LYS A 38 7.86 4.33 4.81
CA LYS A 38 9.13 3.94 5.40
C LYS A 38 10.05 5.16 5.56
N ASP A 39 10.14 5.98 4.51
CA ASP A 39 10.97 7.18 4.54
C ASP A 39 10.45 8.22 5.54
N ALA A 40 9.13 8.32 5.67
CA ALA A 40 8.51 9.24 6.61
C ALA A 40 8.45 8.67 8.03
N ASN A 41 8.87 7.42 8.22
CA ASN A 41 8.85 6.76 9.52
C ASN A 41 7.43 6.58 10.07
N THR A 42 6.47 6.32 9.20
CA THR A 42 5.06 6.21 9.58
C THR A 42 4.51 4.80 9.48
N LEU A 43 5.36 3.79 9.23
CA LEU A 43 4.90 2.40 9.14
C LEU A 43 4.46 1.82 10.48
N ASN A 44 4.99 2.33 11.58
CA ASN A 44 4.63 1.86 12.94
C ASN A 44 4.78 0.35 13.11
N GLY A 45 5.85 -0.20 12.52
CA GLY A 45 6.13 -1.62 12.61
C GLY A 45 5.42 -2.49 11.59
N LEU A 46 4.56 -1.90 10.75
CA LEU A 46 3.86 -2.64 9.71
C LEU A 46 4.84 -3.06 8.61
N LYS A 47 4.88 -4.35 8.31
CA LYS A 47 5.76 -4.90 7.29
C LYS A 47 5.02 -5.01 5.96
N TRP A 48 5.78 -5.17 4.87
CA TRP A 48 5.20 -5.35 3.53
C TRP A 48 4.27 -6.55 3.51
N ILE A 49 4.74 -7.69 4.00
CA ILE A 49 3.94 -8.90 4.16
C ILE A 49 4.16 -9.41 5.59
N GLN A 50 3.09 -9.69 6.30
CA GLN A 50 3.17 -10.25 7.65
C GLN A 50 1.94 -11.08 7.93
N LYS A 51 2.05 -11.96 8.92
CA LYS A 51 0.92 -12.79 9.34
C LYS A 51 -0.22 -11.90 9.82
N GLY A 52 -1.42 -12.17 9.34
CA GLY A 52 -2.59 -11.38 9.70
C GLY A 52 -2.83 -10.17 8.79
N GLY A 53 -1.93 -9.92 7.84
CA GLY A 53 -2.09 -8.85 6.87
C GLY A 53 -1.05 -7.75 7.00
N GLY A 54 -0.18 -7.65 6.00
CA GLY A 54 0.83 -6.60 5.93
C GLY A 54 0.35 -5.39 5.14
N PHE A 55 1.27 -4.49 4.86
CA PHE A 55 0.97 -3.26 4.13
C PHE A 55 0.31 -3.55 2.78
N TYR A 56 0.86 -4.50 2.04
CA TYR A 56 0.33 -4.84 0.71
C TYR A 56 -1.12 -5.32 0.79
N SER A 57 -1.44 -6.18 1.73
CA SER A 57 -2.81 -6.69 1.88
C SER A 57 -3.80 -5.56 2.16
N LEU A 58 -3.45 -4.66 3.07
CA LEU A 58 -4.31 -3.54 3.43
C LEU A 58 -4.45 -2.55 2.28
N CYS A 59 -3.32 -2.23 1.62
CA CYS A 59 -3.29 -1.31 0.50
C CYS A 59 -4.11 -1.86 -0.68
N ASN A 60 -3.89 -3.12 -1.04
CA ASN A 60 -4.60 -3.75 -2.15
C ASN A 60 -6.11 -3.78 -1.90
N ALA A 61 -6.53 -4.08 -0.67
CA ALA A 61 -7.95 -4.08 -0.32
C ALA A 61 -8.57 -2.69 -0.50
N LYS A 62 -7.84 -1.64 -0.15
CA LYS A 62 -8.33 -0.27 -0.33
C LYS A 62 -8.46 0.11 -1.81
N LEU A 63 -7.55 -0.38 -2.65
CA LEU A 63 -7.56 -0.05 -4.08
C LEU A 63 -8.57 -0.87 -4.87
N LYS A 64 -9.06 -1.97 -4.31
CA LYS A 64 -10.06 -2.81 -4.97
C LYS A 64 -11.48 -2.28 -4.83
N THR A 65 -11.73 -1.40 -3.90
CA THR A 65 -13.07 -0.87 -3.65
C THR A 65 -13.47 0.22 -4.60
#